data_3a60e03cadb603f441c65213c4a0d3ff
#
_entry.id   3a60e03cadb603f441c65213c4a0d3ff
#
_cell.length_a   1.000
_cell.length_b   1.000
_cell.length_c   1.000
_cell.angle_alpha   90.00
_cell.angle_beta   90.00
_cell.angle_gamma   90.00
#
_symmetry.space_group_name_H-M   'P 1'
#
loop_
_entity.id
_entity.type
_entity.pdbx_description
1 polymer ?
#
loop_
_entity_poly.entity_id
_entity_poly.type
_entity_poly.pdbx_seq_one_letter_code
_entity_poly.pdbx_strand_id
1 'polypeptide(L)'
;ESDKADVKEAIQDPVTWEVQAYASEYDRMQWKPVKSALKADIEYLDKQVTGYWAVLSQSKDASLWTVWIDNAGEPIKFGLYDRKKRSLKILFSARPTLEGTPLPKMHSRRIKSRDGLTLVSYLTLPPQSDPDGDGVPDKALPMVLNVHGGPWYRDSFAYSPPAAWLANRGYAVLSVNIRGSTGFGKAFVN
;
A
#
# COMPACT_ATOMS: atom_id res chain seq x y z
N GLU A 1 1.15 -4.10 19.38
CA GLU A 1 1.02 -5.29 18.53
C GLU A 1 -0.23 -5.15 17.67
N SER A 2 -0.17 -5.65 16.44
CA SER A 2 -1.35 -5.81 15.59
C SER A 2 -1.87 -7.23 15.81
N ASP A 3 -3.12 -7.36 16.20
CA ASP A 3 -3.80 -8.65 16.35
C ASP A 3 -4.27 -9.28 15.01
N LYS A 4 -4.11 -8.54 13.89
CA LYS A 4 -4.64 -8.92 12.58
C LYS A 4 -3.61 -8.99 11.46
N ALA A 5 -2.41 -8.48 11.67
CA ALA A 5 -1.37 -8.45 10.65
C ALA A 5 0.03 -8.51 11.26
N ASP A 6 0.92 -9.18 10.54
CA ASP A 6 2.33 -9.27 10.90
C ASP A 6 3.03 -7.91 10.71
N VAL A 7 4.18 -7.73 11.35
CA VAL A 7 5.09 -6.61 11.06
C VAL A 7 5.66 -6.81 9.66
N LYS A 8 5.56 -5.77 8.83
CA LYS A 8 6.01 -5.79 7.45
C LYS A 8 7.30 -5.00 7.24
N GLU A 9 7.38 -3.83 7.89
CA GLU A 9 8.49 -2.89 7.74
C GLU A 9 8.95 -2.38 9.10
N ALA A 10 10.20 -1.93 9.19
CA ALA A 10 10.73 -1.27 10.36
C ALA A 10 11.65 -0.10 9.97
N ILE A 11 11.57 0.99 10.72
CA ILE A 11 12.54 2.08 10.66
C ILE A 11 13.49 1.90 11.83
N GLN A 12 14.78 1.76 11.52
CA GLN A 12 15.84 1.60 12.50
C GLN A 12 16.72 2.84 12.51
N ASP A 13 17.34 3.10 13.64
CA ASP A 13 18.41 4.08 13.75
C ASP A 13 19.59 3.65 12.86
N PRO A 14 20.13 4.51 12.00
CA PRO A 14 21.18 4.11 11.04
C PRO A 14 22.55 3.82 11.68
N VAL A 15 22.72 4.12 12.97
CA VAL A 15 23.98 3.92 13.72
C VAL A 15 23.84 2.81 14.75
N THR A 16 22.76 2.87 15.57
CA THR A 16 22.55 1.93 16.69
C THR A 16 21.74 0.71 16.30
N TRP A 17 21.05 0.73 15.13
CA TRP A 17 20.15 -0.32 14.66
C TRP A 17 18.91 -0.54 15.54
N GLU A 18 18.68 0.33 16.54
CA GLU A 18 17.47 0.26 17.34
C GLU A 18 16.22 0.49 16.47
N VAL A 19 15.20 -0.35 16.67
CA VAL A 19 13.91 -0.16 16.00
C VAL A 19 13.21 1.06 16.60
N GLN A 20 12.95 2.05 15.75
CA GLN A 20 12.31 3.31 16.13
C GLN A 20 10.84 3.37 15.76
N ALA A 21 10.44 2.67 14.69
CA ALA A 21 9.06 2.50 14.28
C ALA A 21 8.89 1.18 13.52
N TYR A 22 7.67 0.68 13.47
CA TYR A 22 7.31 -0.47 12.64
C TYR A 22 6.00 -0.21 11.91
N ALA A 23 5.80 -0.92 10.80
CA ALA A 23 4.54 -0.92 10.08
C ALA A 23 3.96 -2.32 9.97
N SER A 24 2.64 -2.40 10.06
CA SER A 24 1.87 -3.60 9.75
C SER A 24 0.87 -3.29 8.64
N GLU A 25 0.54 -4.29 7.83
CA GLU A 25 -0.43 -4.14 6.76
C GLU A 25 -1.53 -5.19 6.90
N TYR A 26 -2.72 -4.74 7.32
CA TYR A 26 -3.92 -5.57 7.20
C TYR A 26 -4.58 -5.34 5.82
N ASP A 27 -5.35 -4.30 5.67
CA ASP A 27 -5.90 -3.84 4.39
C ASP A 27 -5.15 -2.61 3.81
N ARG A 28 -4.49 -1.86 4.68
CA ARG A 28 -3.58 -0.77 4.35
C ARG A 28 -2.41 -0.78 5.33
N MET A 29 -1.30 -0.23 4.90
CA MET A 29 -0.13 -0.08 5.76
C MET A 29 -0.37 0.98 6.82
N GLN A 30 0.04 0.68 8.03
CA GLN A 30 -0.04 1.57 9.18
C GLN A 30 1.28 1.58 9.93
N TRP A 31 1.90 2.73 10.02
CA TRP A 31 3.10 2.96 10.80
C TRP A 31 2.78 3.22 12.27
N LYS A 32 3.57 2.63 13.15
CA LYS A 32 3.48 2.85 14.61
C LYS A 32 4.84 3.23 15.16
N PRO A 33 4.98 4.38 15.83
CA PRO A 33 6.23 4.76 16.45
C PRO A 33 6.50 3.90 17.69
N VAL A 34 7.72 3.40 17.83
CA VAL A 34 8.27 2.82 19.07
C VAL A 34 8.92 3.93 19.91
N LYS A 35 9.62 4.84 19.23
CA LYS A 35 10.20 6.03 19.83
C LYS A 35 9.35 7.25 19.51
N SER A 36 9.05 8.06 20.51
CA SER A 36 8.23 9.28 20.36
C SER A 36 8.80 10.28 19.35
N ALA A 37 10.12 10.25 19.16
CA ALA A 37 10.82 11.11 18.20
C ALA A 37 10.36 10.94 16.74
N LEU A 38 9.83 9.77 16.35
CA LEU A 38 9.33 9.54 14.98
C LEU A 38 7.84 9.85 14.81
N LYS A 39 7.11 10.10 15.89
CA LYS A 39 5.65 10.32 15.82
C LYS A 39 5.28 11.43 14.84
N ALA A 40 5.95 12.57 14.94
CA ALA A 40 5.65 13.72 14.10
C ALA A 40 6.05 13.54 12.62
N ASP A 41 7.08 12.72 12.35
CA ASP A 41 7.50 12.37 10.99
C ASP A 41 6.46 11.45 10.33
N ILE A 42 6.00 10.43 11.07
CA ILE A 42 4.96 9.49 10.62
C ILE A 42 3.67 10.25 10.35
N GLU A 43 3.19 11.07 11.30
CA GLU A 43 1.97 11.87 11.14
C GLU A 43 2.05 12.82 9.93
N TYR A 44 3.23 13.37 9.66
CA TYR A 44 3.43 14.22 8.49
C TYR A 44 3.33 13.40 7.19
N LEU A 45 4.06 12.29 7.09
CA LEU A 45 4.06 11.46 5.89
C LEU A 45 2.70 10.81 5.62
N ASP A 46 1.99 10.36 6.66
CA ASP A 46 0.62 9.83 6.54
C ASP A 46 -0.38 10.86 6.01
N LYS A 47 -0.16 12.15 6.26
CA LYS A 47 -0.97 13.23 5.69
C LYS A 47 -0.63 13.53 4.24
N GLN A 48 0.63 13.34 3.83
CA GLN A 48 1.09 13.63 2.47
C GLN A 48 0.84 12.46 1.50
N VAL A 49 0.75 11.24 2.02
CA VAL A 49 0.65 10.00 1.25
C VAL A 49 -0.63 9.27 1.60
N THR A 50 -1.53 9.12 0.64
CA THR A 50 -2.82 8.43 0.85
C THR A 50 -2.72 6.91 0.78
N GLY A 51 -1.63 6.38 0.26
CA GLY A 51 -1.37 4.96 0.07
C GLY A 51 -0.27 4.42 0.99
N TYR A 52 0.70 3.81 0.39
CA TYR A 52 1.86 3.19 1.02
C TYR A 52 3.06 4.13 0.95
N TRP A 53 3.83 4.22 2.02
CA TRP A 53 5.16 4.80 1.99
C TRP A 53 6.15 3.97 2.82
N ALA A 54 7.41 3.96 2.40
CA ALA A 54 8.48 3.29 3.12
C ALA A 54 9.78 4.10 3.04
N VAL A 55 10.61 4.00 4.07
CA VAL A 55 11.95 4.59 4.09
C VAL A 55 12.90 3.62 3.40
N LEU A 56 13.46 4.04 2.26
CA LEU A 56 14.43 3.25 1.50
C LEU A 56 15.85 3.39 2.05
N SER A 57 16.21 4.59 2.43
CA SER A 57 17.52 4.88 3.02
C SER A 57 17.47 6.12 3.90
N GLN A 58 18.46 6.27 4.74
CA GLN A 58 18.61 7.39 5.65
C GLN A 58 20.02 7.95 5.58
N SER A 59 20.17 9.27 5.78
CA SER A 59 21.47 9.87 6.05
C SER A 59 22.02 9.37 7.39
N LYS A 60 23.34 9.40 7.58
CA LYS A 60 24.00 8.90 8.81
C LYS A 60 23.48 9.59 10.08
N ASP A 61 23.09 10.87 9.99
CA ASP A 61 22.48 11.64 11.09
C ASP A 61 20.96 11.49 11.17
N ALA A 62 20.38 10.58 10.38
CA ALA A 62 18.95 10.33 10.24
C ALA A 62 18.09 11.56 9.91
N SER A 63 18.69 12.66 9.44
CA SER A 63 17.95 13.91 9.13
C SER A 63 17.25 13.89 7.77
N LEU A 64 17.74 13.09 6.83
CA LEU A 64 17.20 12.96 5.48
C LEU A 64 16.82 11.50 5.22
N TRP A 65 15.62 11.29 4.67
CA TRP A 65 15.15 9.98 4.24
C TRP A 65 14.85 9.97 2.74
N THR A 66 15.28 8.95 2.03
CA THR A 66 14.68 8.64 0.73
C THR A 66 13.43 7.80 0.98
N VAL A 67 12.31 8.20 0.36
CA VAL A 67 11.00 7.58 0.60
C VAL A 67 10.44 7.03 -0.70
N TRP A 68 9.95 5.82 -0.66
CA TRP A 68 9.13 5.22 -1.69
C TRP A 68 7.65 5.48 -1.38
N ILE A 69 6.88 5.87 -2.40
CA ILE A 69 5.49 6.30 -2.26
C ILE A 69 4.65 5.59 -3.31
N ASP A 70 3.59 4.91 -2.88
CA ASP A 70 2.66 4.22 -3.75
C ASP A 70 1.21 4.51 -3.31
N ASN A 71 0.50 5.28 -4.10
CA ASN A 71 -0.90 5.65 -3.86
C ASN A 71 -1.90 4.70 -4.56
N ALA A 72 -1.45 3.56 -5.07
CA ALA A 72 -2.24 2.55 -5.77
C ALA A 72 -2.92 3.01 -7.08
N GLY A 73 -3.44 4.22 -7.14
CA GLY A 73 -4.04 4.85 -8.32
C GLY A 73 -3.13 5.83 -9.06
N GLU A 74 -1.85 5.87 -8.72
CA GLU A 74 -0.83 6.72 -9.32
C GLU A 74 0.45 5.93 -9.58
N PRO A 75 1.34 6.40 -10.49
CA PRO A 75 2.67 5.83 -10.60
C PRO A 75 3.45 5.95 -9.29
N ILE A 76 4.22 4.93 -8.95
CA ILE A 76 5.14 4.96 -7.81
C ILE A 76 6.06 6.16 -7.92
N LYS A 77 6.24 6.89 -6.83
CA LYS A 77 7.11 8.07 -6.73
C LYS A 77 8.22 7.83 -5.71
N PHE A 78 9.33 8.50 -5.93
CA PHE A 78 10.45 8.54 -5.00
C PHE A 78 10.63 9.97 -4.51
N GLY A 79 10.76 10.14 -3.20
CA GLY A 79 10.89 11.45 -2.56
C GLY A 79 12.08 11.53 -1.64
N LEU A 80 12.47 12.75 -1.34
CA LEU A 80 13.41 13.10 -0.28
C LEU A 80 12.62 13.80 0.83
N TYR A 81 12.62 13.22 2.00
CA TYR A 81 12.01 13.79 3.20
C TYR A 81 13.08 14.40 4.11
N ASP A 82 12.98 15.70 4.35
CA ASP A 82 13.80 16.44 5.30
C ASP A 82 13.05 16.52 6.64
N ARG A 83 13.51 15.76 7.62
CA ARG A 83 12.88 15.66 8.94
C ARG A 83 12.96 16.97 9.74
N LYS A 84 14.05 17.73 9.59
CA LYS A 84 14.23 19.01 10.30
C LYS A 84 13.23 20.05 9.81
N LYS A 85 12.98 20.08 8.48
CA LYS A 85 12.03 21.00 7.85
C LYS A 85 10.61 20.44 7.78
N ARG A 86 10.42 19.14 8.02
CA ARG A 86 9.18 18.41 7.75
C ARG A 86 8.66 18.69 6.34
N SER A 87 9.50 18.44 5.37
CA SER A 87 9.17 18.68 3.97
C SER A 87 9.50 17.47 3.10
N LEU A 88 8.54 17.07 2.28
CA LEU A 88 8.69 15.99 1.31
C LEU A 88 8.83 16.62 -0.09
N LYS A 89 9.94 16.36 -0.75
CA LYS A 89 10.18 16.75 -2.14
C LYS A 89 10.15 15.49 -3.01
N ILE A 90 9.24 15.44 -3.97
CA ILE A 90 9.24 14.38 -4.97
C ILE A 90 10.45 14.58 -5.89
N LEU A 91 11.24 13.54 -6.06
CA LEU A 91 12.44 13.54 -6.90
C LEU A 91 12.09 13.08 -8.33
N PHE A 92 11.39 11.95 -8.45
CA PHE A 92 10.96 11.40 -9.73
C PHE A 92 9.85 10.37 -9.56
N SER A 93 9.21 10.05 -10.66
CA SER A 93 8.26 8.96 -10.80
C SER A 93 8.92 7.75 -11.46
N ALA A 94 8.54 6.56 -11.05
CA ALA A 94 8.96 5.32 -11.71
C ALA A 94 8.42 5.19 -13.14
N ARG A 95 7.35 5.91 -13.46
CA ARG A 95 6.69 5.89 -14.78
C ARG A 95 6.22 7.29 -15.17
N PRO A 96 7.13 8.21 -15.56
CA PRO A 96 6.79 9.60 -15.86
C PRO A 96 5.73 9.76 -16.96
N THR A 97 5.70 8.83 -17.92
CA THR A 97 4.73 8.84 -19.03
C THR A 97 3.28 8.58 -18.59
N LEU A 98 3.06 8.10 -17.38
CA LEU A 98 1.74 7.87 -16.81
C LEU A 98 1.28 9.01 -15.89
N GLU A 99 2.14 9.98 -15.62
CA GLU A 99 1.75 11.13 -14.80
C GLU A 99 0.65 11.94 -15.47
N GLY A 100 -0.36 12.32 -14.67
CA GLY A 100 -1.52 13.05 -15.16
C GLY A 100 -2.53 12.23 -15.98
N THR A 101 -2.26 10.94 -16.22
CA THR A 101 -3.27 10.07 -16.84
C THR A 101 -4.26 9.57 -15.80
N PRO A 102 -5.57 9.42 -16.14
CA PRO A 102 -6.55 8.86 -15.24
C PRO A 102 -6.28 7.35 -15.07
N LEU A 103 -5.59 6.98 -14.00
CA LEU A 103 -5.35 5.59 -13.67
C LEU A 103 -6.50 4.98 -12.85
N PRO A 104 -6.70 3.66 -12.95
CA PRO A 104 -7.72 2.95 -12.19
C PRO A 104 -7.54 3.10 -10.68
N LYS A 105 -8.64 3.29 -9.96
CA LYS A 105 -8.66 3.35 -8.51
C LYS A 105 -8.72 1.94 -7.91
N MET A 106 -8.00 1.73 -6.81
CA MET A 106 -8.05 0.50 -6.04
C MET A 106 -8.83 0.72 -4.74
N HIS A 107 -9.70 -0.22 -4.42
CA HIS A 107 -10.54 -0.21 -3.21
C HIS A 107 -10.28 -1.47 -2.39
N SER A 108 -10.08 -1.31 -1.09
CA SER A 108 -10.00 -2.45 -0.18
C SER A 108 -11.39 -3.03 0.07
N ARG A 109 -11.49 -4.36 0.05
CA ARG A 109 -12.71 -5.13 0.31
C ARG A 109 -12.40 -6.26 1.30
N ARG A 110 -13.38 -6.60 2.13
CA ARG A 110 -13.30 -7.74 3.05
C ARG A 110 -14.37 -8.74 2.67
N ILE A 111 -13.97 -9.88 2.15
CA ILE A 111 -14.85 -10.93 1.66
C ILE A 111 -14.84 -12.08 2.66
N LYS A 112 -16.00 -12.61 2.98
CA LYS A 112 -16.10 -13.83 3.81
C LYS A 112 -15.98 -15.07 2.94
N SER A 113 -15.03 -15.94 3.30
CA SER A 113 -14.97 -17.29 2.74
C SER A 113 -16.13 -18.16 3.28
N ARG A 114 -16.33 -19.32 2.68
CA ARG A 114 -17.41 -20.24 3.08
C ARG A 114 -17.32 -20.70 4.54
N ASP A 115 -16.12 -20.76 5.08
CA ASP A 115 -15.83 -21.15 6.47
C ASP A 115 -15.67 -19.94 7.42
N GLY A 116 -16.04 -18.75 6.95
CA GLY A 116 -16.08 -17.52 7.76
C GLY A 116 -14.77 -16.75 7.85
N LEU A 117 -13.67 -17.22 7.23
CA LEU A 117 -12.41 -16.47 7.20
C LEU A 117 -12.59 -15.12 6.48
N THR A 118 -12.02 -14.06 7.00
CA THR A 118 -12.05 -12.74 6.34
C THR A 118 -10.88 -12.62 5.38
N LEU A 119 -11.18 -12.60 4.09
CA LEU A 119 -10.19 -12.43 3.02
C LEU A 119 -10.07 -10.94 2.68
N VAL A 120 -8.92 -10.34 2.97
CA VAL A 120 -8.62 -8.99 2.52
C VAL A 120 -8.38 -9.03 1.02
N SER A 121 -9.14 -8.22 0.29
CA SER A 121 -9.14 -8.22 -1.17
C SER A 121 -9.04 -6.79 -1.68
N TYR A 122 -8.57 -6.63 -2.91
CA TYR A 122 -8.43 -5.35 -3.56
C TYR A 122 -9.19 -5.34 -4.88
N LEU A 123 -10.14 -4.43 -5.00
CA LEU A 123 -10.94 -4.22 -6.20
C LEU A 123 -10.37 -3.01 -6.96
N THR A 124 -9.90 -3.24 -8.17
CA THR A 124 -9.47 -2.18 -9.08
C THR A 124 -10.55 -1.93 -10.12
N LEU A 125 -11.02 -0.70 -10.22
CA LEU A 125 -12.09 -0.30 -11.13
C LEU A 125 -11.60 0.63 -12.25
N PRO A 126 -12.20 0.54 -13.46
CA PRO A 126 -11.95 1.51 -14.51
C PRO A 126 -12.21 2.94 -14.04
N PRO A 127 -11.40 3.94 -14.43
CA PRO A 127 -11.51 5.30 -13.92
C PRO A 127 -12.88 5.94 -14.05
N GLN A 128 -13.60 5.62 -15.14
CA GLN A 128 -14.91 6.20 -15.47
C GLN A 128 -16.11 5.44 -14.88
N SER A 129 -15.88 4.30 -14.25
CA SER A 129 -16.97 3.44 -13.75
C SER A 129 -17.35 3.70 -12.30
N ASP A 130 -16.54 4.45 -11.59
CA ASP A 130 -16.67 4.79 -10.17
C ASP A 130 -16.27 6.26 -9.97
N PRO A 131 -17.11 7.20 -10.46
CA PRO A 131 -16.76 8.62 -10.46
C PRO A 131 -16.74 9.22 -9.05
N ASP A 132 -17.61 8.78 -8.14
CA ASP A 132 -17.67 9.23 -6.75
C ASP A 132 -16.61 8.55 -5.84
N GLY A 133 -16.00 7.46 -6.32
CA GLY A 133 -14.88 6.80 -5.63
C GLY A 133 -15.30 5.93 -4.44
N ASP A 134 -16.55 5.48 -4.38
CA ASP A 134 -17.07 4.62 -3.31
C ASP A 134 -16.69 3.14 -3.49
N GLY A 135 -16.16 2.81 -4.67
CA GLY A 135 -15.73 1.47 -5.07
C GLY A 135 -16.87 0.57 -5.54
N VAL A 136 -18.01 1.15 -5.84
CA VAL A 136 -19.15 0.46 -6.47
C VAL A 136 -19.30 1.02 -7.87
N PRO A 137 -19.19 0.23 -8.93
CA PRO A 137 -19.33 0.75 -10.28
C PRO A 137 -20.79 1.10 -10.56
N ASP A 138 -21.04 2.22 -11.26
CA ASP A 138 -22.39 2.69 -11.65
C ASP A 138 -23.17 1.64 -12.46
N LYS A 139 -22.46 0.77 -13.15
CA LYS A 139 -23.02 -0.32 -13.96
C LYS A 139 -22.21 -1.60 -13.75
N ALA A 140 -22.87 -2.74 -13.88
CA ALA A 140 -22.20 -4.04 -13.85
C ALA A 140 -21.09 -4.10 -14.90
N LEU A 141 -19.92 -4.56 -14.48
CA LEU A 141 -18.72 -4.73 -15.31
C LEU A 141 -18.34 -6.21 -15.42
N PRO A 142 -17.78 -6.64 -16.54
CA PRO A 142 -17.08 -7.91 -16.57
C PRO A 142 -15.91 -7.86 -15.57
N MET A 143 -15.71 -8.94 -14.82
CA MET A 143 -14.69 -8.99 -13.78
C MET A 143 -13.66 -10.08 -14.03
N VAL A 144 -12.39 -9.73 -13.78
CA VAL A 144 -11.28 -10.67 -13.73
C VAL A 144 -10.89 -10.92 -12.28
N LEU A 145 -10.89 -12.19 -11.88
CA LEU A 145 -10.32 -12.61 -10.62
C LEU A 145 -8.81 -12.82 -10.82
N ASN A 146 -8.01 -11.98 -10.19
CA ASN A 146 -6.55 -12.03 -10.23
C ASN A 146 -6.04 -12.62 -8.92
N VAL A 147 -5.66 -13.89 -8.93
CA VAL A 147 -5.16 -14.59 -7.75
C VAL A 147 -3.65 -14.66 -7.82
N HIS A 148 -2.96 -14.17 -6.78
CA HIS A 148 -1.51 -14.26 -6.70
C HIS A 148 -1.02 -15.72 -6.62
N GLY A 149 0.18 -15.94 -7.12
CA GLY A 149 0.87 -17.22 -6.99
C GLY A 149 1.45 -17.43 -5.59
N GLY A 150 2.04 -18.59 -5.37
CA GLY A 150 2.70 -18.85 -4.10
C GLY A 150 2.56 -20.28 -3.64
N PRO A 151 1.97 -20.60 -2.48
CA PRO A 151 0.93 -19.85 -1.73
C PRO A 151 1.44 -18.69 -0.87
N TRP A 152 2.67 -18.69 -0.48
CA TRP A 152 3.25 -17.73 0.48
C TRP A 152 3.62 -16.39 -0.19
N TYR A 153 2.59 -15.68 -0.55
CA TYR A 153 2.65 -14.34 -1.10
C TYR A 153 1.44 -13.54 -0.59
N ARG A 154 1.34 -12.26 -0.94
CA ARG A 154 0.13 -11.47 -0.72
C ARG A 154 0.02 -10.36 -1.76
N ASP A 155 -1.22 -9.98 -2.06
CA ASP A 155 -1.52 -8.70 -2.65
C ASP A 155 -1.56 -7.60 -1.59
N SER A 156 -1.18 -6.40 -1.97
CA SER A 156 -1.13 -5.19 -1.13
C SER A 156 -1.93 -4.08 -1.77
N PHE A 157 -2.28 -3.06 -0.98
CA PHE A 157 -2.86 -1.82 -1.50
C PHE A 157 -1.78 -1.00 -2.19
N ALA A 158 -1.47 -1.33 -3.44
CA ALA A 158 -0.35 -0.79 -4.19
C ALA A 158 -0.65 -0.76 -5.70
N TYR A 159 0.08 0.07 -6.44
CA TYR A 159 -0.05 0.13 -7.89
C TYR A 159 0.27 -1.22 -8.53
N SER A 160 -0.72 -1.81 -9.19
CA SER A 160 -0.61 -3.08 -9.89
C SER A 160 -0.70 -2.87 -11.40
N PRO A 161 0.41 -2.98 -12.14
CA PRO A 161 0.40 -2.85 -13.60
C PRO A 161 -0.57 -3.81 -14.31
N PRO A 162 -0.66 -5.10 -13.95
CA PRO A 162 -1.64 -6.02 -14.55
C PRO A 162 -3.09 -5.59 -14.29
N ALA A 163 -3.41 -5.20 -13.04
CA ALA A 163 -4.76 -4.74 -12.72
C ALA A 163 -5.10 -3.44 -13.43
N ALA A 164 -4.16 -2.49 -13.50
CA ALA A 164 -4.34 -1.24 -14.22
C ALA A 164 -4.55 -1.46 -15.72
N TRP A 165 -3.80 -2.39 -16.32
CA TRP A 165 -3.91 -2.74 -17.74
C TRP A 165 -5.28 -3.35 -18.08
N LEU A 166 -5.80 -4.25 -17.25
CA LEU A 166 -7.12 -4.85 -17.43
C LEU A 166 -8.24 -3.82 -17.18
N ALA A 167 -8.12 -3.02 -16.13
CA ALA A 167 -9.11 -2.01 -15.81
C ALA A 167 -9.21 -0.91 -16.88
N ASN A 168 -8.08 -0.54 -17.51
CA ASN A 168 -8.09 0.38 -18.66
C ASN A 168 -8.84 -0.19 -19.87
N ARG A 169 -9.13 -1.49 -19.91
CA ARG A 169 -9.92 -2.19 -20.93
C ARG A 169 -11.36 -2.45 -20.53
N GLY A 170 -11.80 -1.84 -19.42
CA GLY A 170 -13.18 -1.91 -18.95
C GLY A 170 -13.49 -3.09 -18.03
N TYR A 171 -12.49 -3.83 -17.53
CA TYR A 171 -12.71 -4.90 -16.56
C TYR A 171 -12.57 -4.39 -15.13
N ALA A 172 -13.47 -4.79 -14.25
CA ALA A 172 -13.17 -4.80 -12.83
C ALA A 172 -12.14 -5.89 -12.54
N VAL A 173 -11.16 -5.63 -11.66
CA VAL A 173 -10.14 -6.62 -11.30
C VAL A 173 -10.17 -6.83 -9.79
N LEU A 174 -10.44 -8.06 -9.36
CA LEU A 174 -10.46 -8.45 -7.96
C LEU A 174 -9.22 -9.29 -7.63
N SER A 175 -8.32 -8.73 -6.83
CA SER A 175 -7.18 -9.44 -6.24
C SER A 175 -7.55 -9.89 -4.83
N VAL A 176 -7.42 -11.18 -4.54
CA VAL A 176 -7.88 -11.77 -3.27
C VAL A 176 -6.72 -12.41 -2.52
N ASN A 177 -6.48 -11.97 -1.30
CA ASN A 177 -5.60 -12.70 -0.39
C ASN A 177 -6.34 -13.95 0.11
N ILE A 178 -6.04 -15.07 -0.53
CA ILE A 178 -6.61 -16.38 -0.22
C ILE A 178 -6.01 -16.95 1.08
N ARG A 179 -6.59 -18.00 1.64
CA ARG A 179 -5.95 -18.79 2.70
C ARG A 179 -4.56 -19.22 2.24
N GLY A 180 -3.56 -19.09 3.11
CA GLY A 180 -2.15 -19.28 2.77
C GLY A 180 -1.40 -18.01 2.44
N SER A 181 -2.10 -16.89 2.21
CA SER A 181 -1.42 -15.59 2.00
C SER A 181 -0.69 -15.14 3.26
N THR A 182 0.48 -14.54 3.08
CA THR A 182 1.33 -14.06 4.18
C THR A 182 0.89 -12.71 4.73
N GLY A 183 1.36 -12.38 5.94
CA GLY A 183 1.12 -11.08 6.55
C GLY A 183 -0.16 -10.95 7.37
N PHE A 184 -0.96 -12.02 7.50
CA PHE A 184 -2.22 -12.06 8.26
C PHE A 184 -2.13 -12.97 9.48
N GLY A 185 -0.93 -13.28 9.93
CA GLY A 185 -0.66 -14.17 11.05
C GLY A 185 -0.61 -15.64 10.66
N LYS A 186 -0.03 -16.44 11.55
CA LYS A 186 0.24 -17.87 11.32
C LYS A 186 -1.02 -18.68 11.04
N ALA A 187 -2.14 -18.37 11.71
CA ALA A 187 -3.41 -19.08 11.52
C ALA A 187 -4.02 -18.87 10.13
N PHE A 188 -3.67 -17.79 9.46
CA PHE A 188 -4.14 -17.52 8.09
C PHE A 188 -3.28 -18.26 7.05
N VAL A 189 -2.02 -18.48 7.36
CA VAL A 189 -1.04 -19.15 6.48
C VAL A 189 -1.24 -20.68 6.47
N ASN A 190 -1.64 -21.27 7.61
CA ASN A 190 -1.79 -22.74 7.81
C ASN A 190 -3.25 -23.19 7.46
#